data_ea95a34e34a064aa7f5a058b63c092d2
#
_entry.id   ea95a34e34a064aa7f5a058b63c092d2
#
_cell.length_a   1.000
_cell.length_b   1.000
_cell.length_c   1.000
_cell.angle_alpha   90.00
_cell.angle_beta   90.00
_cell.angle_gamma   90.00
#
_symmetry.space_group_name_H-M   'P 1'
#
loop_
_entity.id
_entity.type
_entity.pdbx_description
1 polymer ?
#
loop_
_entity_poly.entity_id
_entity_poly.type
_entity_poly.pdbx_seq_one_letter_code
_entity_poly.pdbx_strand_id
1 'polypeptide(L)'
;MRDPKGAGAPDPRWDELAAFLASLPNEERTRVSSYGALGLPADTEGIAAVLSAYAVENPSVTPAALLATTGAQAGASGDLALARALGRAALDLAEGAEDLQLAHVFLAQTHFRNRRDEADLAGFVEHCRAAIEAGHTGTFCYERLAALYEYRGEKEEAARICRRAVEILEAANDPRSAAEFRKRLDRLSRK
;
A
#
# COMPACT_ATOMS: atom_id res chain seq x y z
N MET A 1 -2.35 -37.43 14.45
CA MET A 1 -2.89 -36.51 15.46
C MET A 1 -1.88 -35.37 15.52
N ARG A 2 -2.14 -34.22 14.84
CA ARG A 2 -1.24 -33.03 14.86
C ARG A 2 -1.69 -32.20 16.05
N ASP A 3 -0.77 -31.96 16.99
CA ASP A 3 -1.00 -31.00 18.08
C ASP A 3 -1.40 -29.62 17.51
N PRO A 4 -2.44 -28.97 18.04
CA PRO A 4 -2.72 -27.58 17.75
C PRO A 4 -1.72 -26.74 18.55
N LYS A 5 -0.49 -26.60 18.05
CA LYS A 5 0.49 -25.69 18.64
C LYS A 5 0.07 -24.25 18.40
N GLY A 6 -0.29 -23.61 19.52
CA GLY A 6 -0.10 -22.20 19.75
C GLY A 6 -1.06 -21.31 18.97
N ALA A 7 -2.28 -21.14 19.48
CA ALA A 7 -2.94 -19.85 19.32
C ALA A 7 -2.06 -18.83 20.08
N GLY A 8 -1.14 -18.19 19.36
CA GLY A 8 -0.42 -17.01 19.86
C GLY A 8 -1.46 -16.00 20.40
N ALA A 9 -1.05 -15.16 21.34
CA ALA A 9 -1.91 -14.03 21.73
C ALA A 9 -2.39 -13.31 20.48
N PRO A 10 -3.66 -12.90 20.43
CA PRO A 10 -4.18 -12.19 19.26
C PRO A 10 -3.29 -10.96 19.00
N ASP A 11 -2.99 -10.71 17.73
CA ASP A 11 -2.19 -9.55 17.31
C ASP A 11 -2.87 -8.25 17.82
N PRO A 12 -2.23 -7.48 18.71
CA PRO A 12 -2.85 -6.31 19.35
C PRO A 12 -3.25 -5.22 18.34
N ARG A 13 -2.68 -5.22 17.14
CA ARG A 13 -3.03 -4.28 16.08
C ARG A 13 -4.48 -4.42 15.60
N TRP A 14 -5.13 -5.56 15.82
CA TRP A 14 -6.56 -5.69 15.54
C TRP A 14 -7.41 -4.85 16.48
N ASP A 15 -6.99 -4.68 17.74
CA ASP A 15 -7.65 -3.78 18.69
C ASP A 15 -7.42 -2.31 18.32
N GLU A 16 -6.21 -1.97 17.87
CA GLU A 16 -5.88 -0.63 17.36
C GLU A 16 -6.71 -0.30 16.11
N LEU A 17 -6.85 -1.26 15.18
CA LEU A 17 -7.72 -1.12 14.02
C LEU A 17 -9.19 -0.91 14.44
N ALA A 18 -9.68 -1.68 15.42
CA ALA A 18 -11.04 -1.51 15.93
C ALA A 18 -11.25 -0.10 16.51
N ALA A 19 -10.28 0.39 17.29
CA ALA A 19 -10.33 1.75 17.85
C ALA A 19 -10.32 2.82 16.74
N PHE A 20 -9.46 2.68 15.72
CA PHE A 20 -9.44 3.57 14.56
C PHE A 20 -10.80 3.58 13.86
N LEU A 21 -11.36 2.42 13.52
CA LEU A 21 -12.64 2.34 12.82
C LEU A 21 -13.80 2.90 13.67
N ALA A 22 -13.76 2.69 14.99
CA ALA A 22 -14.75 3.27 15.91
C ALA A 22 -14.66 4.80 15.99
N SER A 23 -13.47 5.38 15.78
CA SER A 23 -13.26 6.83 15.78
C SER A 23 -13.79 7.55 14.54
N LEU A 24 -14.03 6.80 13.46
CA LEU A 24 -14.55 7.37 12.21
C LEU A 24 -16.01 7.83 12.37
N PRO A 25 -16.41 8.93 11.70
CA PRO A 25 -17.82 9.28 11.56
C PRO A 25 -18.64 8.12 11.00
N ASN A 26 -19.91 8.00 11.44
CA ASN A 26 -20.79 6.91 11.00
C ASN A 26 -20.85 6.74 9.47
N GLU A 27 -20.88 7.84 8.74
CA GLU A 27 -20.93 7.83 7.28
C GLU A 27 -19.65 7.23 6.67
N GLU A 28 -18.48 7.61 7.21
CA GLU A 28 -17.20 7.07 6.75
C GLU A 28 -17.07 5.59 7.10
N ARG A 29 -17.47 5.19 8.30
CA ARG A 29 -17.48 3.80 8.73
C ARG A 29 -18.40 2.93 7.87
N THR A 30 -19.57 3.44 7.48
CA THR A 30 -20.47 2.75 6.55
C THR A 30 -19.80 2.55 5.18
N ARG A 31 -19.08 3.55 4.68
CA ARG A 31 -18.31 3.42 3.43
C ARG A 31 -17.17 2.41 3.57
N VAL A 32 -16.41 2.45 4.67
CA VAL A 32 -15.38 1.43 4.97
C VAL A 32 -15.96 0.04 4.99
N SER A 33 -17.10 -0.15 5.69
CA SER A 33 -17.83 -1.42 5.75
C SER A 33 -18.20 -1.93 4.35
N SER A 34 -18.68 -1.03 3.49
CA SER A 34 -19.04 -1.35 2.11
C SER A 34 -17.82 -1.72 1.26
N TYR A 35 -16.74 -0.92 1.31
CA TYR A 35 -15.52 -1.17 0.53
C TYR A 35 -14.75 -2.41 0.99
N GLY A 36 -14.73 -2.67 2.30
CA GLY A 36 -14.04 -3.81 2.91
C GLY A 36 -14.90 -5.08 2.98
N ALA A 37 -16.20 -5.00 2.66
CA ALA A 37 -17.17 -6.07 2.84
C ALA A 37 -17.20 -6.63 4.28
N LEU A 38 -17.00 -5.76 5.29
CA LEU A 38 -16.77 -6.18 6.68
C LEU A 38 -18.04 -6.29 7.54
N GLY A 39 -19.15 -5.69 7.11
CA GLY A 39 -20.39 -5.68 7.90
C GLY A 39 -20.22 -5.01 9.27
N LEU A 40 -19.49 -3.89 9.33
CA LEU A 40 -19.14 -3.22 10.58
C LEU A 40 -20.38 -2.67 11.31
N PRO A 41 -20.56 -3.01 12.60
CA PRO A 41 -21.64 -2.43 13.44
C PRO A 41 -21.32 -0.98 13.84
N ALA A 42 -22.26 -0.38 14.59
CA ALA A 42 -22.12 1.01 15.02
C ALA A 42 -21.23 1.19 16.27
N ASP A 43 -21.18 0.17 17.11
CA ASP A 43 -20.48 0.21 18.40
C ASP A 43 -19.08 -0.41 18.31
N THR A 44 -18.19 0.03 19.19
CA THR A 44 -16.77 -0.39 19.20
C THR A 44 -16.61 -1.87 19.54
N GLU A 45 -17.42 -2.41 20.46
CA GLU A 45 -17.33 -3.80 20.88
C GLU A 45 -17.71 -4.74 19.73
N GLY A 46 -18.76 -4.41 19.00
CA GLY A 46 -19.17 -5.13 17.81
C GLY A 46 -18.15 -5.04 16.69
N ILE A 47 -17.49 -3.88 16.49
CA ILE A 47 -16.39 -3.75 15.51
C ILE A 47 -15.26 -4.71 15.88
N ALA A 48 -14.83 -4.73 17.13
CA ALA A 48 -13.76 -5.61 17.59
C ALA A 48 -14.12 -7.10 17.40
N ALA A 49 -15.37 -7.47 17.67
CA ALA A 49 -15.85 -8.84 17.45
C ALA A 49 -15.81 -9.24 15.96
N VAL A 50 -16.25 -8.36 15.05
CA VAL A 50 -16.18 -8.59 13.60
C VAL A 50 -14.75 -8.75 13.13
N LEU A 51 -13.84 -7.87 13.56
CA LEU A 51 -12.43 -7.94 13.19
C LEU A 51 -11.74 -9.17 13.75
N SER A 52 -12.04 -9.58 14.96
CA SER A 52 -11.52 -10.82 15.55
C SER A 52 -11.96 -12.06 14.77
N ALA A 53 -13.23 -12.12 14.35
CA ALA A 53 -13.72 -13.19 13.50
C ALA A 53 -13.02 -13.18 12.12
N TYR A 54 -12.88 -12.01 11.51
CA TYR A 54 -12.17 -11.83 10.25
C TYR A 54 -10.71 -12.32 10.34
N ALA A 55 -10.00 -11.98 11.41
CA ALA A 55 -8.61 -12.38 11.63
C ALA A 55 -8.46 -13.92 11.74
N VAL A 56 -9.42 -14.57 12.39
CA VAL A 56 -9.45 -16.05 12.49
C VAL A 56 -9.69 -16.70 11.12
N GLU A 57 -10.57 -16.15 10.32
CA GLU A 57 -10.88 -16.66 8.97
C GLU A 57 -9.77 -16.34 7.97
N ASN A 58 -9.01 -15.28 8.18
CA ASN A 58 -7.97 -14.78 7.26
C ASN A 58 -6.61 -14.62 7.97
N PRO A 59 -5.98 -15.69 8.45
CA PRO A 59 -4.80 -15.63 9.34
C PRO A 59 -3.53 -15.05 8.66
N SER A 60 -3.53 -14.91 7.34
CA SER A 60 -2.43 -14.29 6.58
C SER A 60 -2.64 -12.81 6.30
N VAL A 61 -3.80 -12.25 6.64
CA VAL A 61 -4.11 -10.83 6.42
C VAL A 61 -3.77 -10.04 7.67
N THR A 62 -2.94 -9.01 7.54
CA THR A 62 -2.63 -8.09 8.63
C THR A 62 -3.67 -6.96 8.69
N PRO A 63 -3.81 -6.26 9.84
CA PRO A 63 -4.63 -5.06 9.93
C PRO A 63 -4.25 -3.98 8.91
N ALA A 64 -2.95 -3.78 8.67
CA ALA A 64 -2.44 -2.87 7.66
C ALA A 64 -2.87 -3.29 6.23
N ALA A 65 -2.75 -4.57 5.90
CA ALA A 65 -3.16 -5.10 4.61
C ALA A 65 -4.68 -4.96 4.37
N LEU A 66 -5.49 -5.18 5.40
CA LEU A 66 -6.94 -4.99 5.32
C LEU A 66 -7.29 -3.52 5.02
N LEU A 67 -6.67 -2.56 5.73
CA LEU A 67 -6.87 -1.13 5.48
C LEU A 67 -6.39 -0.71 4.09
N ALA A 68 -5.21 -1.15 3.66
CA ALA A 68 -4.68 -0.83 2.34
C ALA A 68 -5.60 -1.36 1.22
N THR A 69 -6.11 -2.59 1.36
CA THR A 69 -7.03 -3.20 0.40
C THR A 69 -8.37 -2.47 0.36
N THR A 70 -8.95 -2.18 1.52
CA THR A 70 -10.21 -1.42 1.64
C THR A 70 -10.05 -0.02 1.06
N GLY A 71 -8.93 0.64 1.36
CA GLY A 71 -8.58 1.94 0.80
C GLY A 71 -8.41 1.91 -0.73
N ALA A 72 -7.87 0.83 -1.29
CA ALA A 72 -7.76 0.67 -2.73
C ALA A 72 -9.14 0.63 -3.42
N GLN A 73 -10.12 0.00 -2.81
CA GLN A 73 -11.51 0.01 -3.29
C GLN A 73 -12.14 1.41 -3.18
N ALA A 74 -11.93 2.11 -2.06
CA ALA A 74 -12.36 3.49 -1.89
C ALA A 74 -11.75 4.40 -2.98
N GLY A 75 -10.44 4.31 -3.19
CA GLY A 75 -9.73 5.06 -4.22
C GLY A 75 -10.19 4.72 -5.64
N ALA A 76 -10.49 3.45 -5.93
CA ALA A 76 -11.04 3.03 -7.21
C ALA A 76 -12.43 3.61 -7.47
N SER A 77 -13.21 3.79 -6.41
CA SER A 77 -14.55 4.42 -6.45
C SER A 77 -14.50 5.96 -6.46
N GLY A 78 -13.30 6.57 -6.41
CA GLY A 78 -13.12 8.03 -6.42
C GLY A 78 -13.13 8.68 -5.03
N ASP A 79 -13.30 7.93 -3.95
CA ASP A 79 -13.26 8.42 -2.57
C ASP A 79 -11.82 8.60 -2.09
N LEU A 80 -11.11 9.55 -2.70
CA LEU A 80 -9.68 9.76 -2.46
C LEU A 80 -9.38 10.25 -1.04
N ALA A 81 -10.32 10.95 -0.40
CA ALA A 81 -10.15 11.44 0.97
C ALA A 81 -10.11 10.26 1.95
N LEU A 82 -11.11 9.38 1.89
CA LEU A 82 -11.16 8.17 2.70
C LEU A 82 -9.99 7.24 2.37
N ALA A 83 -9.68 7.04 1.09
CA ALA A 83 -8.54 6.22 0.67
C ALA A 83 -7.22 6.68 1.32
N ARG A 84 -6.95 8.00 1.35
CA ARG A 84 -5.76 8.55 2.01
C ARG A 84 -5.80 8.36 3.54
N ALA A 85 -6.96 8.51 4.17
CA ALA A 85 -7.10 8.27 5.60
C ALA A 85 -6.80 6.80 5.96
N LEU A 86 -7.38 5.86 5.21
CA LEU A 86 -7.13 4.42 5.39
C LEU A 86 -5.66 4.05 5.11
N GLY A 87 -5.04 4.67 4.12
CA GLY A 87 -3.62 4.43 3.81
C GLY A 87 -2.68 4.92 4.91
N ARG A 88 -2.96 6.06 5.52
CA ARG A 88 -2.20 6.54 6.69
C ARG A 88 -2.36 5.60 7.87
N ALA A 89 -3.59 5.21 8.20
CA ALA A 89 -3.83 4.25 9.26
C ALA A 89 -3.18 2.87 8.96
N ALA A 90 -3.10 2.47 7.69
CA ALA A 90 -2.36 1.27 7.30
C ALA A 90 -0.85 1.41 7.59
N LEU A 91 -0.25 2.59 7.38
CA LEU A 91 1.14 2.85 7.76
C LEU A 91 1.35 2.82 9.28
N ASP A 92 0.42 3.40 10.05
CA ASP A 92 0.49 3.41 11.51
C ASP A 92 0.42 1.99 12.11
N LEU A 93 -0.30 1.08 11.44
CA LEU A 93 -0.45 -0.33 11.83
C LEU A 93 0.55 -1.28 11.14
N ALA A 94 1.42 -0.77 10.27
CA ALA A 94 2.33 -1.60 9.51
C ALA A 94 3.43 -2.21 10.40
N GLU A 95 3.65 -3.52 10.26
CA GLU A 95 4.74 -4.22 10.91
C GLU A 95 5.55 -5.01 9.86
N GLY A 96 6.82 -4.62 9.76
CA GLY A 96 7.71 -5.25 8.79
C GLY A 96 7.59 -4.69 7.37
N ALA A 97 8.44 -5.22 6.49
CA ALA A 97 8.62 -4.69 5.14
C ALA A 97 7.40 -4.87 4.24
N GLU A 98 6.68 -5.98 4.37
CA GLU A 98 5.54 -6.30 3.51
C GLU A 98 4.38 -5.32 3.72
N ASP A 99 4.00 -5.05 4.98
CA ASP A 99 2.96 -4.08 5.32
C ASP A 99 3.35 -2.67 4.87
N LEU A 100 4.59 -2.25 5.13
CA LEU A 100 5.10 -0.95 4.70
C LEU A 100 5.07 -0.80 3.18
N GLN A 101 5.53 -1.81 2.44
CA GLN A 101 5.47 -1.81 0.97
C GLN A 101 4.03 -1.66 0.48
N LEU A 102 3.12 -2.46 1.02
CA LEU A 102 1.71 -2.46 0.61
C LEU A 102 1.06 -1.09 0.86
N ALA A 103 1.23 -0.54 2.07
CA ALA A 103 0.65 0.74 2.45
C ALA A 103 1.23 1.89 1.62
N HIS A 104 2.55 1.93 1.40
CA HIS A 104 3.18 2.95 0.58
C HIS A 104 2.80 2.84 -0.90
N VAL A 105 2.75 1.64 -1.48
CA VAL A 105 2.31 1.45 -2.87
C VAL A 105 0.88 1.90 -3.05
N PHE A 106 0.01 1.54 -2.10
CA PHE A 106 -1.38 1.97 -2.12
C PHE A 106 -1.52 3.50 -2.07
N LEU A 107 -0.82 4.17 -1.14
CA LEU A 107 -0.84 5.64 -1.04
C LEU A 107 -0.27 6.28 -2.30
N ALA A 108 0.83 5.76 -2.85
CA ALA A 108 1.38 6.23 -4.12
C ALA A 108 0.34 6.14 -5.26
N GLN A 109 -0.38 5.04 -5.38
CA GLN A 109 -1.44 4.88 -6.37
C GLN A 109 -2.59 5.86 -6.15
N THR A 110 -2.98 6.09 -4.90
CA THR A 110 -4.05 7.03 -4.53
C THR A 110 -3.68 8.45 -4.90
N HIS A 111 -2.49 8.92 -4.53
CA HIS A 111 -1.97 10.22 -4.90
C HIS A 111 -1.79 10.37 -6.43
N PHE A 112 -1.34 9.34 -7.11
CA PHE A 112 -1.16 9.36 -8.57
C PHE A 112 -2.47 9.60 -9.33
N ARG A 113 -3.62 9.23 -8.79
CA ARG A 113 -4.93 9.48 -9.40
C ARG A 113 -5.22 10.98 -9.54
N ASN A 114 -4.74 11.79 -8.58
CA ASN A 114 -4.90 13.25 -8.59
C ASN A 114 -3.58 13.99 -8.86
N ARG A 115 -2.64 13.40 -9.59
CA ARG A 115 -1.28 13.89 -9.84
C ARG A 115 -1.17 15.27 -10.54
N ARG A 116 -2.28 15.86 -10.91
CA ARG A 116 -2.34 17.26 -11.40
C ARG A 116 -2.26 18.26 -10.27
N ASP A 117 -2.63 17.87 -9.07
CA ASP A 117 -2.43 18.63 -7.85
C ASP A 117 -0.97 18.44 -7.38
N GLU A 118 -0.35 19.56 -6.99
CA GLU A 118 1.07 19.55 -6.62
C GLU A 118 1.35 18.78 -5.32
N ALA A 119 0.46 18.87 -4.34
CA ALA A 119 0.57 18.15 -3.08
C ALA A 119 0.39 16.64 -3.30
N ASP A 120 -0.55 16.24 -4.15
CA ASP A 120 -0.71 14.83 -4.52
C ASP A 120 0.48 14.32 -5.34
N LEU A 121 1.06 15.12 -6.22
CA LEU A 121 2.27 14.73 -6.94
C LEU A 121 3.47 14.56 -6.00
N ALA A 122 3.61 15.42 -5.00
CA ALA A 122 4.64 15.29 -3.97
C ALA A 122 4.43 14.02 -3.12
N GLY A 123 3.22 13.76 -2.65
CA GLY A 123 2.86 12.55 -1.92
C GLY A 123 3.10 11.26 -2.73
N PHE A 124 2.77 11.28 -4.03
CA PHE A 124 3.10 10.18 -4.93
C PHE A 124 4.61 9.89 -4.97
N VAL A 125 5.46 10.91 -5.11
CA VAL A 125 6.92 10.75 -5.14
C VAL A 125 7.44 10.21 -3.82
N GLU A 126 6.98 10.77 -2.70
CA GLU A 126 7.35 10.34 -1.34
C GLU A 126 7.04 8.86 -1.13
N HIS A 127 5.80 8.46 -1.35
CA HIS A 127 5.36 7.09 -1.10
C HIS A 127 5.97 6.08 -2.08
N CYS A 128 6.20 6.44 -3.34
CA CYS A 128 6.95 5.57 -4.25
C CYS A 128 8.38 5.35 -3.78
N ARG A 129 9.08 6.40 -3.30
CA ARG A 129 10.45 6.25 -2.77
C ARG A 129 10.46 5.34 -1.55
N ALA A 130 9.56 5.57 -0.60
CA ALA A 130 9.46 4.74 0.61
C ALA A 130 9.14 3.27 0.28
N ALA A 131 8.25 2.99 -0.68
CA ALA A 131 7.99 1.63 -1.14
C ALA A 131 9.24 0.97 -1.73
N ILE A 132 10.02 1.71 -2.53
CA ILE A 132 11.27 1.23 -3.13
C ILE A 132 12.33 0.95 -2.04
N GLU A 133 12.44 1.81 -1.04
CA GLU A 133 13.35 1.63 0.10
C GLU A 133 12.96 0.40 0.94
N ALA A 134 11.68 0.16 1.12
CA ALA A 134 11.14 -1.04 1.77
C ALA A 134 11.30 -2.32 0.91
N GLY A 135 11.88 -2.24 -0.29
CA GLY A 135 12.17 -3.39 -1.14
C GLY A 135 11.00 -3.84 -2.02
N HIS A 136 10.10 -2.91 -2.41
CA HIS A 136 8.95 -3.23 -3.27
C HIS A 136 9.36 -3.96 -4.57
N THR A 137 8.75 -5.12 -4.81
CA THR A 137 9.05 -5.98 -5.96
C THR A 137 8.13 -5.78 -7.17
N GLY A 138 7.10 -4.93 -7.05
CA GLY A 138 6.23 -4.60 -8.19
C GLY A 138 6.82 -3.47 -9.06
N THR A 139 6.30 -3.29 -10.27
CA THR A 139 6.87 -2.34 -11.25
C THR A 139 6.31 -0.91 -11.11
N PHE A 140 5.12 -0.75 -10.52
CA PHE A 140 4.38 0.53 -10.55
C PHE A 140 5.22 1.74 -10.11
N CYS A 141 5.84 1.67 -8.92
CA CYS A 141 6.60 2.80 -8.37
C CYS A 141 7.81 3.14 -9.23
N TYR A 142 8.55 2.12 -9.71
CA TYR A 142 9.71 2.32 -10.57
C TYR A 142 9.34 2.93 -11.92
N GLU A 143 8.32 2.39 -12.60
CA GLU A 143 7.88 2.87 -13.90
C GLU A 143 7.42 4.33 -13.85
N ARG A 144 6.58 4.66 -12.86
CA ARG A 144 5.97 5.98 -12.75
C ARG A 144 6.97 7.04 -12.30
N LEU A 145 7.87 6.72 -11.35
CA LEU A 145 8.93 7.65 -10.96
C LEU A 145 9.94 7.88 -12.09
N ALA A 146 10.39 6.82 -12.75
CA ALA A 146 11.31 6.99 -13.87
C ALA A 146 10.69 7.84 -15.00
N ALA A 147 9.38 7.63 -15.31
CA ALA A 147 8.68 8.45 -16.29
C ALA A 147 8.57 9.92 -15.86
N LEU A 148 8.30 10.18 -14.58
CA LEU A 148 8.22 11.53 -14.04
C LEU A 148 9.56 12.26 -14.14
N TYR A 149 10.66 11.59 -13.74
CA TYR A 149 12.00 12.17 -13.81
C TYR A 149 12.47 12.41 -15.27
N GLU A 150 12.14 11.49 -16.19
CA GLU A 150 12.39 11.74 -17.62
C GLU A 150 11.62 12.97 -18.12
N TYR A 151 10.35 13.10 -17.75
CA TYR A 151 9.54 14.27 -18.13
C TYR A 151 10.10 15.59 -17.58
N ARG A 152 10.69 15.56 -16.39
CA ARG A 152 11.35 16.72 -15.76
C ARG A 152 12.76 16.98 -16.30
N GLY A 153 13.29 16.11 -17.15
CA GLY A 153 14.66 16.19 -17.64
C GLY A 153 15.71 15.69 -16.64
N GLU A 154 15.30 15.12 -15.52
CA GLU A 154 16.14 14.60 -14.44
C GLU A 154 16.63 13.18 -14.78
N LYS A 155 17.45 13.05 -15.84
CA LYS A 155 17.85 11.76 -16.41
C LYS A 155 18.64 10.89 -15.45
N GLU A 156 19.49 11.46 -14.64
CA GLU A 156 20.30 10.77 -13.63
C GLU A 156 19.41 10.09 -12.60
N GLU A 157 18.36 10.79 -12.13
CA GLU A 157 17.38 10.24 -11.19
C GLU A 157 16.56 9.12 -11.86
N ALA A 158 16.10 9.32 -13.10
CA ALA A 158 15.41 8.28 -13.85
C ALA A 158 16.28 7.02 -14.02
N ALA A 159 17.56 7.20 -14.32
CA ALA A 159 18.51 6.09 -14.45
C ALA A 159 18.76 5.39 -13.10
N ARG A 160 18.82 6.14 -11.99
CA ARG A 160 18.97 5.58 -10.63
C ARG A 160 17.78 4.69 -10.29
N ILE A 161 16.57 5.16 -10.54
CA ILE A 161 15.33 4.36 -10.31
C ILE A 161 15.35 3.10 -11.15
N CYS A 162 15.71 3.19 -12.45
CA CYS A 162 15.77 2.02 -13.33
C CYS A 162 16.83 1.00 -12.89
N ARG A 163 18.02 1.43 -12.43
CA ARG A 163 19.04 0.51 -11.88
C ARG A 163 18.50 -0.22 -10.65
N ARG A 164 17.88 0.51 -9.74
CA ARG A 164 17.28 -0.11 -8.54
C ARG A 164 16.17 -1.12 -8.91
N ALA A 165 15.34 -0.80 -9.91
CA ALA A 165 14.33 -1.73 -10.41
C ALA A 165 14.97 -3.03 -10.93
N VAL A 166 16.05 -2.94 -11.72
CA VAL A 166 16.75 -4.13 -12.23
C VAL A 166 17.25 -5.00 -11.08
N GLU A 167 17.94 -4.41 -10.09
CA GLU A 167 18.47 -5.13 -8.93
C GLU A 167 17.38 -5.90 -8.17
N ILE A 168 16.29 -5.23 -7.84
CA ILE A 168 15.21 -5.82 -7.04
C ILE A 168 14.44 -6.88 -7.83
N LEU A 169 14.10 -6.60 -9.08
CA LEU A 169 13.32 -7.53 -9.90
C LEU A 169 14.12 -8.79 -10.27
N GLU A 170 15.44 -8.68 -10.45
CA GLU A 170 16.30 -9.84 -10.62
C GLU A 170 16.36 -10.69 -9.34
N ALA A 171 16.52 -10.05 -8.19
CA ALA A 171 16.50 -10.74 -6.91
C ALA A 171 15.14 -11.41 -6.62
N ALA A 172 14.04 -10.82 -7.10
CA ALA A 172 12.68 -11.36 -7.02
C ALA A 172 12.37 -12.41 -8.11
N ASN A 173 13.37 -12.78 -8.95
CA ASN A 173 13.22 -13.73 -10.05
C ASN A 173 12.17 -13.29 -11.11
N ASP A 174 12.09 -11.97 -11.39
CA ASP A 174 11.32 -11.39 -12.51
C ASP A 174 12.26 -10.79 -13.58
N PRO A 175 12.94 -11.63 -14.39
CA PRO A 175 13.86 -11.17 -15.41
C PRO A 175 13.17 -10.43 -16.56
N ARG A 176 11.88 -10.67 -16.77
CA ARG A 176 11.09 -10.00 -17.82
C ARG A 176 10.93 -8.52 -17.51
N SER A 177 10.44 -8.20 -16.34
CA SER A 177 10.30 -6.80 -15.92
C SER A 177 11.66 -6.11 -15.80
N ALA A 178 12.68 -6.79 -15.28
CA ALA A 178 14.05 -6.26 -15.23
C ALA A 178 14.59 -5.89 -16.62
N ALA A 179 14.32 -6.70 -17.65
CA ALA A 179 14.75 -6.42 -19.04
C ALA A 179 14.15 -5.12 -19.60
N GLU A 180 12.91 -4.78 -19.25
CA GLU A 180 12.29 -3.52 -19.69
C GLU A 180 12.99 -2.30 -19.06
N PHE A 181 13.39 -2.39 -17.79
CA PHE A 181 14.16 -1.32 -17.16
C PHE A 181 15.59 -1.21 -17.70
N ARG A 182 16.25 -2.32 -18.11
CA ARG A 182 17.53 -2.27 -18.81
C ARG A 182 17.42 -1.55 -20.15
N LYS A 183 16.41 -1.87 -20.96
CA LYS A 183 16.16 -1.14 -22.23
C LYS A 183 15.98 0.35 -22.00
N ARG A 184 15.30 0.72 -20.91
CA ARG A 184 15.10 2.12 -20.53
C ARG A 184 16.42 2.79 -20.14
N LEU A 185 17.28 2.12 -19.39
CA LEU A 185 18.63 2.59 -19.05
C LEU A 185 19.47 2.84 -20.31
N ASP A 186 19.49 1.89 -21.24
CA ASP A 186 20.22 2.03 -22.51
C ASP A 186 19.76 3.25 -23.31
N ARG A 187 18.45 3.53 -23.31
CA ARG A 187 17.90 4.72 -23.96
C ARG A 187 18.34 6.01 -23.26
N LEU A 188 18.37 6.03 -21.94
CA LEU A 188 18.77 7.20 -21.16
C LEU A 188 20.26 7.54 -21.32
N SER A 189 21.10 6.53 -21.56
CA SER A 189 22.56 6.70 -21.72
C SER A 189 23.00 7.14 -23.13
N ARG A 190 22.13 7.01 -24.16
CA ARG A 190 22.47 7.34 -25.56
C ARG A 190 22.32 8.82 -25.92
N LYS A 191 21.99 9.67 -25.00
CA LYS A 191 21.81 11.13 -25.20
C LYS A 191 22.65 11.92 -24.20
#